data_281d066b7cc9a5abbfc53b3e5d2315fd
#
_entry.id   281d066b7cc9a5abbfc53b3e5d2315fd
#
_cell.length_a   1.000
_cell.length_b   1.000
_cell.length_c   1.000
_cell.angle_alpha   90.00
_cell.angle_beta   90.00
_cell.angle_gamma   90.00
#
_symmetry.space_group_name_H-M   'P 1'
#
loop_
_entity.id
_entity.type
_entity.pdbx_description
1 polymer ?
#
loop_
_entity_poly.entity_id
_entity_poly.type
_entity_poly.pdbx_seq_one_letter_code
_entity_poly.pdbx_strand_id
1 'polypeptide(L)'
;LLGCFVIFCFFVFKIHPTLEYTGYSSNTSCYGECYEEYVRVNGTSVDILKAKQALAAGDPFSDIRSLWAGCAACHGAEGEGMAVFPKLAGQSADYIVGRLNTYKNRGEVGAMSSTMWGQAAMLSDKEINMIGEYIQEGFPGK
;
A
#
# COMPACT_ATOMS: atom_id res chain seq x y z
N LEU A 1 -53.20 16.65 -9.60
CA LEU A 1 -51.75 16.98 -9.56
C LEU A 1 -51.17 17.05 -8.13
N LEU A 2 -51.95 17.55 -7.14
CA LEU A 2 -51.46 17.61 -5.73
C LEU A 2 -51.29 16.24 -5.09
N GLY A 3 -52.15 15.27 -5.38
CA GLY A 3 -52.11 13.92 -4.84
C GLY A 3 -50.87 13.10 -5.24
N CYS A 4 -50.39 13.27 -6.48
CA CYS A 4 -49.17 12.61 -6.96
C CYS A 4 -47.90 13.12 -6.22
N PHE A 5 -47.86 14.40 -5.87
CA PHE A 5 -46.71 15.00 -5.19
C PHE A 5 -46.60 14.50 -3.73
N VAL A 6 -47.75 14.36 -3.07
CA VAL A 6 -47.76 13.86 -1.69
C VAL A 6 -47.34 12.37 -1.63
N ILE A 7 -47.83 11.55 -2.56
CA ILE A 7 -47.45 10.13 -2.66
C ILE A 7 -45.96 10.00 -3.01
N PHE A 8 -45.45 10.84 -3.91
CA PHE A 8 -44.04 10.83 -4.29
C PHE A 8 -43.13 11.26 -3.10
N CYS A 9 -43.53 12.31 -2.38
CA CYS A 9 -42.80 12.72 -1.18
C CYS A 9 -42.82 11.64 -0.09
N PHE A 10 -43.97 10.95 0.13
CA PHE A 10 -44.05 9.86 1.10
C PHE A 10 -43.20 8.64 0.68
N PHE A 11 -43.11 8.37 -0.60
CA PHE A 11 -42.30 7.28 -1.13
C PHE A 11 -40.80 7.59 -1.03
N VAL A 12 -40.42 8.79 -1.38
CA VAL A 12 -39.01 9.24 -1.26
C VAL A 12 -38.59 9.32 0.21
N PHE A 13 -39.45 9.82 1.12
CA PHE A 13 -39.12 9.87 2.54
C PHE A 13 -39.11 8.50 3.24
N LYS A 14 -39.86 7.51 2.73
CA LYS A 14 -39.79 6.13 3.24
C LYS A 14 -38.64 5.29 2.67
N ILE A 15 -38.19 5.61 1.47
CA ILE A 15 -37.07 4.88 0.84
C ILE A 15 -35.72 5.43 1.31
N HIS A 16 -35.64 6.72 1.63
CA HIS A 16 -34.38 7.34 2.04
C HIS A 16 -33.74 6.71 3.30
N PRO A 17 -34.50 6.43 4.39
CA PRO A 17 -33.88 5.80 5.55
C PRO A 17 -33.54 4.31 5.33
N THR A 18 -34.18 3.63 4.37
CA THR A 18 -33.88 2.24 4.08
C THR A 18 -32.72 2.07 3.11
N LEU A 19 -32.43 3.06 2.29
CA LEU A 19 -31.25 3.08 1.41
C LEU A 19 -29.96 3.39 2.17
N GLU A 20 -30.03 4.13 3.28
CA GLU A 20 -28.89 4.32 4.19
C GLU A 20 -28.51 3.07 4.97
N TYR A 21 -29.46 2.13 5.14
CA TYR A 21 -29.26 0.89 5.90
C TYR A 21 -28.92 -0.33 5.07
N THR A 22 -28.99 -0.26 3.74
CA THR A 22 -28.65 -1.39 2.87
C THR A 22 -27.15 -1.42 2.54
N GLY A 23 -26.34 -1.73 3.54
CA GLY A 23 -25.15 -2.53 3.33
C GLY A 23 -23.94 -1.86 2.66
N TYR A 24 -23.91 -0.55 2.51
CA TYR A 24 -22.65 0.11 2.23
C TYR A 24 -21.98 0.45 3.56
N SER A 25 -21.26 -0.51 4.11
CA SER A 25 -20.41 -0.28 5.28
C SER A 25 -19.13 0.48 4.87
N SER A 26 -19.28 1.71 4.42
CA SER A 26 -18.20 2.65 4.57
C SER A 26 -18.25 3.12 6.04
N ASN A 27 -17.13 3.22 6.71
CA ASN A 27 -17.01 3.78 8.08
C ASN A 27 -17.61 5.20 8.19
N THR A 28 -18.08 5.77 7.10
CA THR A 28 -18.70 7.09 6.99
C THR A 28 -20.22 7.09 7.14
N SER A 29 -20.88 5.93 7.15
CA SER A 29 -22.34 5.81 7.32
C SER A 29 -22.77 5.42 8.74
N CYS A 30 -21.84 5.32 9.67
CA CYS A 30 -22.11 5.01 11.05
C CYS A 30 -22.20 6.31 11.87
N TYR A 31 -23.41 6.66 12.34
CA TYR A 31 -23.70 7.85 13.16
C TYR A 31 -24.39 7.45 14.47
N GLY A 32 -24.34 8.36 15.48
CA GLY A 32 -24.96 8.15 16.79
C GLY A 32 -24.32 7.00 17.56
N GLU A 33 -25.12 6.16 18.18
CA GLU A 33 -24.67 5.05 19.05
C GLU A 33 -23.69 4.09 18.33
N CYS A 34 -23.92 3.83 17.05
CA CYS A 34 -23.01 3.01 16.22
C CYS A 34 -21.62 3.64 16.12
N TYR A 35 -21.54 4.96 15.93
CA TYR A 35 -20.26 5.66 15.86
C TYR A 35 -19.56 5.70 17.22
N GLU A 36 -20.32 5.95 18.30
CA GLU A 36 -19.79 5.96 19.65
C GLU A 36 -19.23 4.57 20.04
N GLU A 37 -19.95 3.50 19.71
CA GLU A 37 -19.48 2.13 19.92
C GLU A 37 -18.23 1.83 19.10
N TYR A 38 -18.21 2.22 17.83
CA TYR A 38 -17.02 2.06 16.98
C TYR A 38 -15.80 2.78 17.57
N VAL A 39 -15.99 4.04 18.00
CA VAL A 39 -14.89 4.85 18.59
C VAL A 39 -14.45 4.26 19.93
N ARG A 40 -15.36 3.74 20.74
CA ARG A 40 -15.03 3.09 22.01
C ARG A 40 -14.14 1.87 21.83
N VAL A 41 -14.38 1.07 20.79
CA VAL A 41 -13.62 -0.17 20.51
C VAL A 41 -12.34 0.09 19.75
N ASN A 42 -12.37 0.98 18.74
CA ASN A 42 -11.26 1.15 17.79
C ASN A 42 -10.49 2.46 18.00
N GLY A 43 -11.01 3.38 18.82
CA GLY A 43 -10.51 4.76 18.91
C GLY A 43 -11.04 5.65 17.80
N THR A 44 -10.74 6.93 17.89
CA THR A 44 -11.05 7.89 16.83
C THR A 44 -10.15 7.65 15.60
N SER A 45 -10.54 8.19 14.46
CA SER A 45 -9.68 8.15 13.26
C SER A 45 -8.28 8.74 13.53
N VAL A 46 -8.21 9.74 14.42
CA VAL A 46 -6.94 10.35 14.84
C VAL A 46 -6.11 9.38 15.70
N ASP A 47 -6.75 8.63 16.61
CA ASP A 47 -6.05 7.65 17.45
C ASP A 47 -5.51 6.48 16.61
N ILE A 48 -6.31 6.00 15.66
CA ILE A 48 -5.89 4.96 14.71
C ILE A 48 -4.70 5.45 13.87
N LEU A 49 -4.75 6.70 13.40
CA LEU A 49 -3.64 7.27 12.62
C LEU A 49 -2.38 7.41 13.48
N LYS A 50 -2.49 7.91 14.71
CA LYS A 50 -1.36 8.01 15.64
C LYS A 50 -0.76 6.64 15.97
N ALA A 51 -1.60 5.62 16.17
CA ALA A 51 -1.14 4.25 16.41
C ALA A 51 -0.38 3.71 15.19
N LYS A 52 -0.89 3.92 13.97
CA LYS A 52 -0.19 3.56 12.73
C LYS A 52 1.14 4.29 12.58
N GLN A 53 1.19 5.59 12.89
CA GLN A 53 2.43 6.36 12.84
C GLN A 53 3.43 5.89 13.90
N ALA A 54 2.99 5.55 15.10
CA ALA A 54 3.85 5.02 16.15
C ALA A 54 4.43 3.64 15.77
N LEU A 55 3.61 2.77 15.15
CA LEU A 55 4.08 1.49 14.62
C LEU A 55 5.10 1.70 13.49
N ALA A 56 4.82 2.62 12.57
CA ALA A 56 5.74 2.95 11.47
C ALA A 56 7.05 3.57 11.99
N ALA A 57 7.00 4.38 13.04
CA ALA A 57 8.21 4.97 13.66
C ALA A 57 9.13 3.93 14.30
N GLY A 58 8.59 2.77 14.69
CA GLY A 58 9.37 1.63 15.16
C GLY A 58 9.88 0.68 14.07
N ASP A 59 9.43 0.87 12.83
CA ASP A 59 9.85 0.07 11.68
C ASP A 59 10.96 0.78 10.91
N PRO A 60 12.20 0.28 10.93
CA PRO A 60 13.32 0.89 10.21
C PRO A 60 13.10 0.95 8.70
N PHE A 61 12.19 0.15 8.18
CA PHE A 61 11.87 0.05 6.76
C PHE A 61 10.55 0.72 6.35
N SER A 62 9.93 1.51 7.22
CA SER A 62 8.63 2.16 6.93
C SER A 62 8.63 2.95 5.63
N ASP A 63 9.69 3.71 5.35
CA ASP A 63 9.85 4.52 4.15
C ASP A 63 10.01 3.64 2.90
N ILE A 64 10.69 2.50 3.04
CA ILE A 64 10.99 1.59 1.94
C ILE A 64 9.79 0.72 1.56
N ARG A 65 8.88 0.42 2.49
CA ARG A 65 7.68 -0.38 2.17
C ARG A 65 6.82 0.25 1.09
N SER A 66 6.68 1.57 1.09
CA SER A 66 5.93 2.27 0.04
C SER A 66 6.65 2.21 -1.31
N LEU A 67 7.96 2.32 -1.30
CA LEU A 67 8.81 2.22 -2.49
C LEU A 67 8.85 0.79 -3.04
N TRP A 68 8.90 -0.22 -2.14
CA TRP A 68 8.90 -1.64 -2.48
C TRP A 68 7.68 -2.06 -3.32
N ALA A 69 6.52 -1.43 -3.10
CA ALA A 69 5.32 -1.74 -3.88
C ALA A 69 5.53 -1.64 -5.40
N GLY A 70 6.36 -0.68 -5.84
CA GLY A 70 6.76 -0.54 -7.25
C GLY A 70 7.64 -1.69 -7.73
N CYS A 71 8.57 -2.16 -6.91
CA CYS A 71 9.45 -3.29 -7.20
C CYS A 71 8.67 -4.61 -7.23
N ALA A 72 7.78 -4.79 -6.26
CA ALA A 72 6.95 -5.97 -6.09
C ALA A 72 6.05 -6.26 -7.31
N ALA A 73 5.64 -5.24 -8.04
CA ALA A 73 4.81 -5.39 -9.24
C ALA A 73 5.46 -6.31 -10.30
N CYS A 74 6.79 -6.36 -10.35
CA CYS A 74 7.54 -7.20 -11.27
C CYS A 74 8.25 -8.35 -10.55
N HIS A 75 8.83 -8.09 -9.37
CA HIS A 75 9.66 -9.06 -8.67
C HIS A 75 8.89 -9.93 -7.65
N GLY A 76 7.57 -9.73 -7.51
CA GLY A 76 6.74 -10.42 -6.54
C GLY A 76 6.72 -9.72 -5.18
N ALA A 77 5.66 -9.96 -4.40
CA ALA A 77 5.43 -9.29 -3.13
C ALA A 77 6.55 -9.57 -2.10
N GLU A 78 7.07 -10.79 -2.10
CA GLU A 78 8.19 -11.25 -1.26
C GLU A 78 9.51 -11.34 -2.06
N GLY A 79 9.59 -10.72 -3.23
CA GLY A 79 10.78 -10.77 -4.08
C GLY A 79 11.08 -12.16 -4.67
N GLU A 80 10.07 -13.01 -4.78
CA GLU A 80 10.15 -14.39 -5.27
C GLU A 80 10.49 -14.49 -6.77
N GLY A 81 10.34 -13.38 -7.51
CA GLY A 81 10.50 -13.34 -8.95
C GLY A 81 9.24 -13.80 -9.69
N MET A 82 9.05 -13.31 -10.89
CA MET A 82 7.93 -13.71 -11.76
C MET A 82 8.38 -13.77 -13.23
N ALA A 83 8.11 -14.88 -13.89
CA ALA A 83 8.42 -15.07 -15.31
C ALA A 83 9.87 -14.70 -15.67
N VAL A 84 10.08 -13.58 -16.38
CA VAL A 84 11.41 -13.08 -16.77
C VAL A 84 12.08 -12.21 -15.72
N PHE A 85 11.34 -11.83 -14.66
CA PHE A 85 11.86 -10.98 -13.60
C PHE A 85 12.57 -11.83 -12.54
N PRO A 86 13.83 -11.52 -12.21
CA PRO A 86 14.62 -12.35 -11.33
C PRO A 86 14.12 -12.32 -9.88
N LYS A 87 14.36 -13.42 -9.19
CA LYS A 87 14.19 -13.54 -7.74
C LYS A 87 15.19 -12.61 -7.03
N LEU A 88 14.67 -11.82 -6.08
CA LEU A 88 15.46 -10.96 -5.21
C LEU A 88 15.60 -11.53 -3.81
N ALA A 89 14.60 -12.29 -3.35
CA ALA A 89 14.61 -12.93 -2.03
C ALA A 89 15.83 -13.85 -1.87
N GLY A 90 16.50 -13.72 -0.71
CA GLY A 90 17.71 -14.45 -0.40
C GLY A 90 19.00 -13.88 -0.98
N GLN A 91 18.93 -12.74 -1.70
CA GLN A 91 20.11 -12.04 -2.15
C GLN A 91 20.70 -11.17 -1.03
N SER A 92 22.02 -10.97 -1.02
CA SER A 92 22.66 -10.09 -0.07
C SER A 92 22.40 -8.61 -0.41
N ALA A 93 22.45 -7.76 0.62
CA ALA A 93 22.33 -6.32 0.46
C ALA A 93 23.36 -5.78 -0.54
N ASP A 94 24.62 -6.18 -0.41
CA ASP A 94 25.71 -5.75 -1.30
C ASP A 94 25.43 -6.11 -2.77
N TYR A 95 24.89 -7.31 -3.02
CA TYR A 95 24.54 -7.71 -4.37
C TYR A 95 23.45 -6.83 -4.96
N ILE A 96 22.38 -6.59 -4.19
CA ILE A 96 21.25 -5.74 -4.63
C ILE A 96 21.73 -4.32 -4.88
N VAL A 97 22.47 -3.73 -3.93
CA VAL A 97 23.04 -2.38 -4.04
C VAL A 97 23.94 -2.27 -5.28
N GLY A 98 24.83 -3.23 -5.48
CA GLY A 98 25.71 -3.28 -6.65
C GLY A 98 24.92 -3.33 -7.98
N ARG A 99 23.85 -4.13 -8.05
CA ARG A 99 22.99 -4.22 -9.23
C ARG A 99 22.21 -2.94 -9.49
N LEU A 100 21.62 -2.33 -8.47
CA LEU A 100 20.89 -1.07 -8.61
C LEU A 100 21.82 0.07 -9.05
N ASN A 101 23.05 0.14 -8.54
CA ASN A 101 24.03 1.11 -8.98
C ASN A 101 24.47 0.88 -10.43
N THR A 102 24.62 -0.39 -10.84
CA THR A 102 24.91 -0.72 -12.26
C THR A 102 23.79 -0.22 -13.16
N TYR A 103 22.53 -0.47 -12.81
CA TYR A 103 21.37 0.01 -13.59
C TYR A 103 21.23 1.52 -13.57
N LYS A 104 21.47 2.18 -12.43
CA LYS A 104 21.47 3.65 -12.31
C LYS A 104 22.44 4.30 -13.26
N ASN A 105 23.59 3.65 -13.49
CA ASN A 105 24.60 4.07 -14.47
C ASN A 105 24.37 3.49 -15.87
N ARG A 106 23.18 2.98 -16.16
CA ARG A 106 22.80 2.37 -17.45
C ARG A 106 23.68 1.19 -17.86
N GLY A 107 24.26 0.48 -16.91
CA GLY A 107 25.00 -0.75 -17.15
C GLY A 107 24.09 -1.89 -17.56
N GLU A 108 24.58 -2.74 -18.46
CA GLU A 108 23.88 -3.94 -18.90
C GLU A 108 24.26 -5.13 -18.04
N VAL A 109 23.25 -5.86 -17.56
CA VAL A 109 23.37 -7.08 -16.77
C VAL A 109 22.71 -8.25 -17.50
N GLY A 110 21.68 -7.97 -18.29
CA GLY A 110 20.93 -8.93 -19.09
C GLY A 110 19.96 -8.23 -20.02
N ALA A 111 19.21 -9.00 -20.79
CA ALA A 111 18.32 -8.50 -21.85
C ALA A 111 17.27 -7.49 -21.39
N MET A 112 16.88 -7.55 -20.10
CA MET A 112 15.87 -6.64 -19.52
C MET A 112 16.47 -5.47 -18.74
N SER A 113 17.78 -5.20 -18.88
CA SER A 113 18.47 -4.14 -18.13
C SER A 113 17.86 -2.76 -18.35
N SER A 114 17.39 -2.46 -19.55
CA SER A 114 16.77 -1.17 -19.88
C SER A 114 15.50 -0.88 -19.07
N THR A 115 14.74 -1.90 -18.68
CA THR A 115 13.56 -1.78 -17.82
C THR A 115 13.97 -1.28 -16.43
N MET A 116 15.09 -1.79 -15.92
CA MET A 116 15.61 -1.41 -14.59
C MET A 116 16.32 -0.06 -14.58
N TRP A 117 16.80 0.45 -15.70
CA TRP A 117 17.45 1.77 -15.75
C TRP A 117 16.51 2.89 -15.33
N GLY A 118 15.25 2.86 -15.79
CA GLY A 118 14.24 3.85 -15.42
C GLY A 118 13.90 3.78 -13.93
N GLN A 119 13.81 2.58 -13.38
CA GLN A 119 13.51 2.38 -11.96
C GLN A 119 14.70 2.85 -11.08
N ALA A 120 15.91 2.40 -11.39
CA ALA A 120 17.09 2.74 -10.62
C ALA A 120 17.49 4.23 -10.71
N ALA A 121 17.22 4.90 -11.84
CA ALA A 121 17.53 6.31 -12.01
C ALA A 121 16.76 7.24 -11.07
N MET A 122 15.59 6.82 -10.58
CA MET A 122 14.76 7.60 -9.66
C MET A 122 15.17 7.43 -8.19
N LEU A 123 16.02 6.44 -7.89
CA LEU A 123 16.43 6.13 -6.52
C LEU A 123 17.62 6.99 -6.09
N SER A 124 17.57 7.53 -4.88
CA SER A 124 18.73 8.09 -4.20
C SER A 124 19.66 6.96 -3.73
N ASP A 125 20.92 7.29 -3.45
CA ASP A 125 21.88 6.31 -2.94
C ASP A 125 21.47 5.77 -1.56
N LYS A 126 20.79 6.60 -0.74
CA LYS A 126 20.21 6.16 0.52
C LYS A 126 19.13 5.11 0.32
N GLU A 127 18.20 5.34 -0.61
CA GLU A 127 17.13 4.39 -0.93
C GLU A 127 17.68 3.09 -1.50
N ILE A 128 18.71 3.15 -2.34
CA ILE A 128 19.38 1.96 -2.87
C ILE A 128 19.94 1.08 -1.75
N ASN A 129 20.63 1.69 -0.77
CA ASN A 129 21.17 0.96 0.37
C ASN A 129 20.04 0.37 1.23
N MET A 130 19.01 1.17 1.55
CA MET A 130 17.86 0.70 2.34
C MET A 130 17.07 -0.43 1.63
N ILE A 131 16.94 -0.39 0.29
CA ILE A 131 16.33 -1.49 -0.47
C ILE A 131 17.15 -2.77 -0.33
N GLY A 132 18.48 -2.68 -0.40
CA GLY A 132 19.36 -3.83 -0.19
C GLY A 132 19.16 -4.47 1.18
N GLU A 133 19.18 -3.68 2.23
CA GLU A 133 18.94 -4.12 3.61
C GLU A 133 17.54 -4.72 3.77
N TYR A 134 16.52 -4.04 3.23
CA TYR A 134 15.13 -4.50 3.28
C TYR A 134 14.93 -5.87 2.63
N ILE A 135 15.56 -6.11 1.48
CA ILE A 135 15.47 -7.40 0.78
C ILE A 135 16.20 -8.49 1.57
N GLN A 136 17.40 -8.20 2.08
CA GLN A 136 18.18 -9.16 2.82
C GLN A 136 17.50 -9.60 4.13
N GLU A 137 16.90 -8.65 4.86
CA GLU A 137 16.28 -8.92 6.16
C GLU A 137 14.82 -9.35 6.04
N GLY A 138 14.08 -8.74 5.14
CA GLY A 138 12.64 -8.97 4.98
C GLY A 138 12.30 -10.24 4.19
N PHE A 139 13.17 -10.64 3.29
CA PHE A 139 12.95 -11.80 2.41
C PHE A 139 14.11 -12.78 2.43
N PRO A 140 14.42 -13.38 3.58
CA PRO A 140 15.43 -14.42 3.62
C PRO A 140 15.02 -15.56 2.69
N GLY A 141 15.89 -15.94 1.76
CA GLY A 141 15.59 -16.98 0.78
C GLY A 141 15.19 -18.29 1.44
N LYS A 142 14.06 -18.84 1.04
CA LYS A 142 13.62 -20.19 1.36
C LYS A 142 14.19 -21.17 0.35
#